data_68e098f5ddc2b4e673668540160123d6
#
_entry.id   68e098f5ddc2b4e673668540160123d6
#
_cell.length_a   1.000
_cell.length_b   1.000
_cell.length_c   1.000
_cell.angle_alpha   90.00
_cell.angle_beta   90.00
_cell.angle_gamma   90.00
#
_symmetry.space_group_name_H-M   'P 1'
#
loop_
_entity.id
_entity.type
_entity.pdbx_description
1 polymer ?
#
loop_
_entity_poly.entity_id
_entity_poly.type
_entity_poly.pdbx_seq_one_letter_code
_entity_poly.pdbx_strand_id
1 'polypeptide(L)'
;LFQAAGAATAGAQAPGQAGPAPVAEEPAGATVTYVEPRSYSTRTEADPPRYTRALGAGMAPGTDAGWLTAGLEYRLRYEFRDSDYRRPVDSVDEPLLLRGRAYAYVRNRLDPLRFGIEIQDSRRLNSQFPDDDRDVNVLEPIQAFAELYFAEGLPDGGPISLRAGRFAFELLDRRLVARNEWRNTSNTFQGLRATLGDRQQPWQVELLALQPLERRTHGLDRADGDRWLYGANLDWRPWSAVATLQPYWFLLTQAGDPAAGQGSRRIHTLGLRSYATLGTSGFDYDVNTAWQTGNEGPGNHRAFAGVAELGHTFASAWQPRLSAQYVYATGDADPDAAG
;
A
#
# COMPACT_ATOMS: atom_id res chain seq x y z
N LEU A 1 -52.54 -65.01 10.94
CA LEU A 1 -52.86 -63.90 11.83
C LEU A 1 -51.64 -63.06 12.04
N PHE A 2 -51.51 -62.02 11.35
CA PHE A 2 -50.88 -60.73 11.55
C PHE A 2 -50.47 -60.12 10.19
N GLN A 3 -51.26 -59.17 9.75
CA GLN A 3 -50.96 -58.28 8.66
C GLN A 3 -49.86 -57.28 9.12
N ALA A 4 -48.74 -57.16 8.39
CA ALA A 4 -47.78 -56.11 8.57
C ALA A 4 -48.02 -55.03 7.51
N ALA A 5 -48.36 -53.84 8.00
CA ALA A 5 -48.48 -52.63 7.19
C ALA A 5 -47.09 -52.14 6.75
N GLY A 6 -46.90 -51.92 5.46
CA GLY A 6 -45.71 -51.34 4.91
C GLY A 6 -45.62 -49.84 5.16
N ALA A 7 -44.58 -49.40 5.82
CA ALA A 7 -44.25 -47.98 5.96
C ALA A 7 -43.35 -47.58 4.78
N ALA A 8 -43.83 -46.62 3.98
CA ALA A 8 -43.04 -45.98 2.95
C ALA A 8 -42.03 -45.02 3.58
N THR A 9 -40.74 -45.27 3.45
CA THR A 9 -39.67 -44.36 3.82
C THR A 9 -39.50 -43.31 2.70
N ALA A 10 -39.91 -42.08 2.99
CA ALA A 10 -39.54 -40.93 2.15
C ALA A 10 -38.03 -40.69 2.26
N GLY A 11 -37.30 -40.89 1.18
CA GLY A 11 -35.90 -40.54 1.09
C GLY A 11 -35.70 -39.01 1.12
N ALA A 12 -35.07 -38.53 2.16
CA ALA A 12 -34.58 -37.13 2.19
C ALA A 12 -33.47 -36.96 1.17
N GLN A 13 -33.71 -36.20 0.11
CA GLN A 13 -32.68 -35.71 -0.77
C GLN A 13 -31.79 -34.75 -0.01
N ALA A 14 -30.49 -35.02 0.03
CA ALA A 14 -29.50 -34.09 0.51
C ALA A 14 -29.51 -32.81 -0.36
N PRO A 15 -29.33 -31.60 0.23
CA PRO A 15 -29.27 -30.38 -0.55
C PRO A 15 -28.08 -30.47 -1.50
N GLY A 16 -28.37 -30.34 -2.81
CA GLY A 16 -27.35 -30.32 -3.85
C GLY A 16 -26.33 -29.23 -3.56
N GLN A 17 -25.06 -29.59 -3.60
CA GLN A 17 -23.97 -28.64 -3.63
C GLN A 17 -24.20 -27.73 -4.84
N ALA A 18 -24.42 -26.44 -4.57
CA ALA A 18 -24.37 -25.43 -5.62
C ALA A 18 -22.98 -25.49 -6.24
N GLY A 19 -22.91 -25.89 -7.51
CA GLY A 19 -21.68 -25.79 -8.28
C GLY A 19 -21.18 -24.35 -8.27
N PRO A 20 -19.87 -24.13 -8.52
CA PRO A 20 -19.34 -22.78 -8.60
C PRO A 20 -20.20 -21.97 -9.57
N ALA A 21 -20.61 -20.77 -9.13
CA ALA A 21 -21.37 -19.86 -9.97
C ALA A 21 -20.63 -19.72 -11.30
N PRO A 22 -21.36 -19.73 -12.46
CA PRO A 22 -20.73 -19.54 -13.75
C PRO A 22 -19.95 -18.24 -13.68
N VAL A 23 -18.66 -18.30 -13.98
CA VAL A 23 -17.82 -17.12 -14.21
C VAL A 23 -18.54 -16.38 -15.33
N ALA A 24 -19.03 -15.17 -15.05
CA ALA A 24 -19.65 -14.34 -16.06
C ALA A 24 -18.65 -14.25 -17.22
N GLU A 25 -19.03 -14.72 -18.40
CA GLU A 25 -18.26 -14.50 -19.63
C GLU A 25 -18.12 -12.99 -19.77
N GLU A 26 -16.88 -12.49 -19.63
CA GLU A 26 -16.58 -11.11 -19.94
C GLU A 26 -16.99 -10.85 -21.39
N PRO A 27 -17.69 -9.77 -21.70
CA PRO A 27 -18.06 -9.44 -23.05
C PRO A 27 -16.81 -9.37 -23.92
N ALA A 28 -16.79 -10.10 -25.01
CA ALA A 28 -15.68 -10.12 -25.97
C ALA A 28 -15.35 -8.70 -26.40
N GLY A 29 -14.21 -8.15 -25.94
CA GLY A 29 -13.78 -6.79 -26.19
C GLY A 29 -13.51 -5.93 -24.95
N ALA A 30 -13.77 -6.42 -23.73
CA ALA A 30 -13.43 -5.68 -22.51
C ALA A 30 -11.90 -5.57 -22.41
N THR A 31 -11.38 -4.34 -22.57
CA THR A 31 -9.96 -4.06 -22.33
C THR A 31 -9.68 -4.24 -20.85
N VAL A 32 -8.79 -5.16 -20.49
CA VAL A 32 -8.36 -5.32 -19.10
C VAL A 32 -7.64 -4.04 -18.67
N THR A 33 -8.22 -3.30 -17.72
CA THR A 33 -7.68 -1.99 -17.32
C THR A 33 -6.81 -2.08 -16.06
N TYR A 34 -7.11 -3.00 -15.16
CA TYR A 34 -6.34 -3.16 -13.92
C TYR A 34 -6.03 -4.64 -13.64
N VAL A 35 -4.75 -4.91 -13.38
CA VAL A 35 -4.26 -6.20 -12.92
C VAL A 35 -3.58 -5.99 -11.56
N GLU A 36 -3.95 -6.76 -10.55
CA GLU A 36 -3.27 -6.72 -9.26
C GLU A 36 -1.97 -7.53 -9.36
N PRO A 37 -0.81 -6.96 -8.91
CA PRO A 37 0.43 -7.73 -8.84
C PRO A 37 0.27 -8.97 -7.97
N ARG A 38 0.73 -10.13 -8.44
CA ARG A 38 0.64 -11.38 -7.66
C ARG A 38 1.70 -11.49 -6.58
N SER A 39 2.81 -10.78 -6.71
CA SER A 39 3.85 -10.79 -5.69
C SER A 39 3.36 -10.19 -4.39
N TYR A 40 3.48 -10.94 -3.30
CA TYR A 40 3.17 -10.43 -1.96
C TYR A 40 4.07 -9.24 -1.59
N SER A 41 5.33 -9.26 -2.02
CA SER A 41 6.32 -8.21 -1.71
C SER A 41 6.00 -6.85 -2.36
N THR A 42 5.22 -6.85 -3.45
CA THR A 42 4.92 -5.65 -4.24
C THR A 42 3.45 -5.21 -4.17
N ARG A 43 2.59 -6.01 -3.52
CA ARG A 43 1.19 -5.67 -3.33
C ARG A 43 1.05 -4.48 -2.37
N THR A 44 0.44 -3.40 -2.81
CA THR A 44 0.16 -2.22 -2.00
C THR A 44 -1.09 -2.38 -1.15
N GLU A 45 -1.20 -1.61 -0.06
CA GLU A 45 -2.43 -1.50 0.70
C GLU A 45 -3.51 -0.79 -0.12
N ALA A 46 -4.75 -1.18 0.09
CA ALA A 46 -5.89 -0.56 -0.58
C ALA A 46 -6.19 0.84 0.03
N ASP A 47 -6.85 1.68 -0.76
CA ASP A 47 -7.37 2.97 -0.32
C ASP A 47 -8.88 3.03 -0.68
N PRO A 48 -9.79 2.92 0.29
CA PRO A 48 -9.60 2.75 1.75
C PRO A 48 -8.93 1.42 2.14
N PRO A 49 -8.35 1.32 3.37
CA PRO A 49 -7.68 0.11 3.84
C PRO A 49 -8.58 -1.14 3.78
N ARG A 50 -7.97 -2.33 3.53
CA ARG A 50 -8.70 -3.60 3.33
C ARG A 50 -9.55 -4.04 4.51
N TYR A 51 -9.24 -3.61 5.73
CA TYR A 51 -10.03 -3.92 6.92
C TYR A 51 -11.30 -3.09 7.06
N THR A 52 -11.58 -2.14 6.14
CA THR A 52 -12.74 -1.24 6.17
C THR A 52 -13.90 -1.76 5.32
N ARG A 53 -15.11 -1.30 5.65
CA ARG A 53 -16.31 -1.58 4.87
C ARG A 53 -17.20 -0.34 4.80
N ALA A 54 -17.93 -0.19 3.69
CA ALA A 54 -19.01 0.78 3.61
C ALA A 54 -20.12 0.37 4.59
N LEU A 55 -20.45 1.24 5.51
CA LEU A 55 -21.58 1.02 6.44
C LEU A 55 -22.88 1.08 5.62
N GLY A 56 -23.80 0.15 5.90
CA GLY A 56 -25.05 0.01 5.15
C GLY A 56 -25.02 -1.02 4.03
N ALA A 57 -23.86 -1.55 3.65
CA ALA A 57 -23.79 -2.75 2.84
C ALA A 57 -24.37 -3.94 3.63
N GLY A 58 -25.59 -4.36 3.28
CA GLY A 58 -26.32 -5.43 3.98
C GLY A 58 -27.37 -4.96 5.00
N MET A 59 -27.59 -3.66 5.19
CA MET A 59 -28.72 -3.11 5.93
C MET A 59 -30.01 -3.14 5.08
N ALA A 60 -31.18 -2.97 5.73
CA ALA A 60 -32.47 -3.00 5.05
C ALA A 60 -32.53 -2.01 3.87
N PRO A 61 -33.30 -2.34 2.79
CA PRO A 61 -33.51 -1.44 1.67
C PRO A 61 -33.99 -0.06 2.15
N GLY A 62 -33.33 1.02 1.69
CA GLY A 62 -33.61 2.39 2.08
C GLY A 62 -32.68 2.99 3.13
N THR A 63 -31.76 2.22 3.71
CA THR A 63 -30.72 2.75 4.60
C THR A 63 -29.52 3.18 3.76
N ASP A 64 -29.48 4.44 3.32
CA ASP A 64 -28.36 5.00 2.57
C ASP A 64 -27.21 5.39 3.51
N ALA A 65 -26.49 4.37 4.01
CA ALA A 65 -25.28 4.57 4.80
C ALA A 65 -23.98 4.35 3.97
N GLY A 66 -24.10 4.17 2.65
CA GLY A 66 -22.97 4.01 1.74
C GLY A 66 -22.02 5.22 1.67
N TRP A 67 -22.41 6.32 2.31
CA TRP A 67 -21.60 7.54 2.44
C TRP A 67 -20.46 7.42 3.47
N LEU A 68 -20.53 6.44 4.38
CA LEU A 68 -19.51 6.25 5.43
C LEU A 68 -18.84 4.89 5.25
N THR A 69 -17.51 4.91 5.10
CA THR A 69 -16.66 3.73 5.15
C THR A 69 -15.90 3.73 6.47
N ALA A 70 -15.98 2.64 7.24
CA ALA A 70 -15.30 2.55 8.52
C ALA A 70 -14.76 1.14 8.77
N GLY A 71 -13.80 1.01 9.68
CA GLY A 71 -13.25 -0.27 10.11
C GLY A 71 -12.31 -0.15 11.28
N LEU A 72 -12.06 -1.31 11.90
CA LEU A 72 -11.12 -1.46 12.99
C LEU A 72 -10.18 -2.62 12.66
N GLU A 73 -8.92 -2.47 12.96
CA GLU A 73 -7.90 -3.52 12.91
C GLU A 73 -7.23 -3.63 14.27
N TYR A 74 -6.99 -4.84 14.72
CA TYR A 74 -6.12 -5.10 15.85
C TYR A 74 -5.11 -6.19 15.50
N ARG A 75 -3.83 -5.94 15.76
CA ARG A 75 -2.73 -6.88 15.53
C ARG A 75 -1.96 -7.11 16.82
N LEU A 76 -1.80 -8.38 17.16
CA LEU A 76 -0.89 -8.88 18.19
C LEU A 76 0.22 -9.65 17.49
N ARG A 77 1.49 -9.35 17.81
CA ARG A 77 2.65 -10.02 17.22
C ARG A 77 3.73 -10.23 18.26
N TYR A 78 4.10 -11.47 18.48
CA TYR A 78 5.29 -11.83 19.20
C TYR A 78 6.47 -11.92 18.25
N GLU A 79 7.62 -11.40 18.65
CA GLU A 79 8.88 -11.52 17.92
C GLU A 79 9.96 -12.06 18.84
N PHE A 80 10.78 -12.96 18.32
CA PHE A 80 12.04 -13.36 18.90
C PHE A 80 13.16 -12.68 18.11
N ARG A 81 13.95 -11.84 18.77
CA ARG A 81 15.02 -11.05 18.19
C ARG A 81 16.32 -11.43 18.87
N ASP A 82 17.20 -12.13 18.17
CA ASP A 82 18.54 -12.47 18.64
C ASP A 82 19.55 -11.63 17.84
N SER A 83 20.47 -10.97 18.57
CA SER A 83 21.56 -10.19 17.97
C SER A 83 21.09 -9.21 16.88
N ASP A 84 20.01 -8.46 17.16
CA ASP A 84 19.46 -7.48 16.21
C ASP A 84 20.49 -6.38 15.94
N TYR A 85 21.08 -6.37 14.73
CA TYR A 85 22.10 -5.41 14.29
C TYR A 85 21.73 -3.92 14.51
N ARG A 86 20.44 -3.65 14.72
CA ARG A 86 19.92 -2.32 15.03
C ARG A 86 20.02 -1.95 16.51
N ARG A 87 20.49 -2.86 17.34
CA ARG A 87 20.67 -2.68 18.79
C ARG A 87 22.16 -2.56 19.11
N PRO A 88 22.52 -1.74 20.08
CA PRO A 88 23.94 -1.53 20.42
C PRO A 88 24.60 -2.69 21.15
N VAL A 89 23.82 -3.70 21.54
CA VAL A 89 24.28 -4.84 22.35
C VAL A 89 23.73 -6.13 21.79
N ASP A 90 24.58 -7.14 21.66
CA ASP A 90 24.16 -8.50 21.33
C ASP A 90 23.33 -9.05 22.51
N SER A 91 22.07 -9.25 22.27
CA SER A 91 21.13 -9.74 23.28
C SER A 91 19.86 -10.29 22.62
N VAL A 92 19.20 -11.16 23.36
CA VAL A 92 17.88 -11.67 22.99
C VAL A 92 16.81 -10.71 23.51
N ASP A 93 15.87 -10.35 22.68
CA ASP A 93 14.68 -9.57 23.01
C ASP A 93 13.42 -10.28 22.52
N GLU A 94 12.39 -10.33 23.34
CA GLU A 94 11.14 -11.05 23.06
C GLU A 94 9.92 -10.12 23.16
N PRO A 95 9.85 -9.08 22.33
CA PRO A 95 8.77 -8.11 22.40
C PRO A 95 7.43 -8.68 21.96
N LEU A 96 6.38 -8.27 22.66
CA LEU A 96 5.00 -8.41 22.28
C LEU A 96 4.53 -7.07 21.71
N LEU A 97 4.26 -7.04 20.40
CA LEU A 97 3.88 -5.85 19.67
C LEU A 97 2.36 -5.79 19.49
N LEU A 98 1.78 -4.70 19.94
CA LEU A 98 0.35 -4.42 19.85
C LEU A 98 0.13 -3.26 18.88
N ARG A 99 -0.84 -3.40 17.95
CA ARG A 99 -1.24 -2.33 17.04
C ARG A 99 -2.74 -2.32 16.88
N GLY A 100 -3.39 -1.23 17.27
CA GLY A 100 -4.78 -0.94 17.00
C GLY A 100 -4.91 0.14 15.93
N ARG A 101 -5.87 0.02 15.01
CA ARG A 101 -6.22 1.03 14.01
C ARG A 101 -7.73 1.22 13.94
N ALA A 102 -8.14 2.46 13.75
CA ALA A 102 -9.52 2.83 13.50
C ALA A 102 -9.57 3.78 12.30
N TYR A 103 -10.40 3.48 11.30
CA TYR A 103 -10.57 4.25 10.08
C TYR A 103 -12.00 4.71 9.91
N ALA A 104 -12.20 5.94 9.43
CA ALA A 104 -13.47 6.47 8.98
C ALA A 104 -13.27 7.37 7.76
N TYR A 105 -14.12 7.22 6.73
CA TYR A 105 -14.10 8.01 5.51
C TYR A 105 -15.51 8.37 5.08
N VAL A 106 -15.78 9.68 4.97
CA VAL A 106 -17.06 10.25 4.53
C VAL A 106 -16.95 10.61 3.05
N ARG A 107 -17.84 10.04 2.23
CA ARG A 107 -17.91 10.21 0.78
C ARG A 107 -19.35 10.36 0.29
N ASN A 108 -19.54 10.86 -0.93
CA ASN A 108 -20.81 10.95 -1.67
C ASN A 108 -21.82 11.94 -1.06
N ARG A 109 -21.91 12.06 0.25
CA ARG A 109 -22.94 12.89 0.93
C ARG A 109 -22.63 14.37 0.89
N LEU A 110 -21.34 14.73 0.87
CA LEU A 110 -20.85 16.10 0.89
C LEU A 110 -20.11 16.45 -0.40
N ASP A 111 -20.18 15.57 -1.43
CA ASP A 111 -19.44 15.79 -2.68
C ASP A 111 -19.65 17.22 -3.22
N PRO A 112 -18.58 17.85 -3.70
CA PRO A 112 -17.26 17.29 -3.97
C PRO A 112 -16.33 17.16 -2.74
N LEU A 113 -16.77 17.51 -1.52
CA LEU A 113 -15.96 17.42 -0.31
C LEU A 113 -16.07 16.03 0.33
N ARG A 114 -14.92 15.44 0.65
CA ARG A 114 -14.78 14.17 1.35
C ARG A 114 -13.76 14.30 2.46
N PHE A 115 -13.85 13.46 3.49
CA PHE A 115 -12.95 13.49 4.65
C PHE A 115 -12.58 12.09 5.09
N GLY A 116 -11.31 11.89 5.37
CA GLY A 116 -10.81 10.61 5.89
C GLY A 116 -9.93 10.80 7.12
N ILE A 117 -10.04 9.86 8.04
CA ILE A 117 -9.19 9.77 9.24
C ILE A 117 -8.84 8.30 9.51
N GLU A 118 -7.58 8.04 9.86
CA GLU A 118 -7.11 6.76 10.40
C GLU A 118 -6.23 7.04 11.60
N ILE A 119 -6.61 6.53 12.76
CA ILE A 119 -5.84 6.63 14.01
C ILE A 119 -5.18 5.28 14.25
N GLN A 120 -3.91 5.29 14.61
CA GLN A 120 -3.13 4.12 15.02
C GLN A 120 -2.63 4.29 16.44
N ASP A 121 -2.68 3.21 17.24
CA ASP A 121 -2.01 3.08 18.52
C ASP A 121 -1.08 1.88 18.47
N SER A 122 0.22 2.12 18.61
CA SER A 122 1.27 1.09 18.55
C SER A 122 2.02 1.03 19.85
N ARG A 123 2.05 -0.14 20.48
CA ARG A 123 2.70 -0.38 21.78
C ARG A 123 3.59 -1.60 21.74
N ARG A 124 4.57 -1.61 22.63
CA ARG A 124 5.48 -2.73 22.83
C ARG A 124 5.48 -3.11 24.31
N LEU A 125 5.37 -4.40 24.56
CA LEU A 125 5.48 -4.97 25.90
C LEU A 125 6.63 -5.97 25.91
N ASN A 126 7.12 -6.32 27.10
CA ASN A 126 8.12 -7.38 27.33
C ASN A 126 9.42 -7.19 26.51
N SER A 127 9.90 -5.97 26.38
CA SER A 127 11.21 -5.67 25.77
C SER A 127 12.21 -5.22 26.83
N GLN A 128 13.46 -5.61 26.65
CA GLN A 128 14.57 -5.19 27.51
C GLN A 128 15.13 -3.81 27.11
N PHE A 129 14.74 -3.30 25.95
CA PHE A 129 15.24 -2.04 25.41
C PHE A 129 14.25 -0.89 25.64
N PRO A 130 14.73 0.35 25.70
CA PRO A 130 13.88 1.53 25.69
C PRO A 130 12.96 1.55 24.46
N ASP A 131 11.80 2.21 24.60
CA ASP A 131 10.89 2.40 23.48
C ASP A 131 11.56 3.16 22.32
N ASP A 132 11.30 2.70 21.12
CA ASP A 132 11.75 3.35 19.89
C ASP A 132 10.60 3.56 18.92
N ASP A 133 10.80 4.47 17.97
CA ASP A 133 9.81 4.89 16.97
C ASP A 133 9.44 3.82 15.94
N ARG A 134 10.10 2.66 15.95
CA ARG A 134 9.79 1.53 15.06
C ARG A 134 8.70 0.64 15.63
N ASP A 135 8.67 0.53 16.96
CA ASP A 135 7.76 -0.36 17.68
C ASP A 135 6.65 0.41 18.41
N VAL A 136 6.92 1.65 18.86
CA VAL A 136 6.00 2.46 19.66
C VAL A 136 5.67 3.78 18.97
N ASN A 137 4.37 4.09 18.91
CA ASN A 137 3.84 5.35 18.42
C ASN A 137 2.40 5.46 18.94
N VAL A 138 2.21 6.21 20.01
CA VAL A 138 0.98 6.20 20.80
C VAL A 138 -0.03 7.20 20.26
N LEU A 139 -1.24 6.72 19.88
CA LEU A 139 -2.39 7.51 19.44
C LEU A 139 -2.05 8.52 18.31
N GLU A 140 -1.50 8.01 17.22
CA GLU A 140 -1.11 8.81 16.07
C GLU A 140 -2.20 8.83 14.98
N PRO A 141 -2.66 10.00 14.50
CA PRO A 141 -3.46 10.08 13.29
C PRO A 141 -2.55 9.86 12.08
N ILE A 142 -2.44 8.61 11.63
CA ILE A 142 -1.62 8.24 10.47
C ILE A 142 -2.23 8.68 9.14
N GLN A 143 -3.54 8.93 9.10
CA GLN A 143 -4.23 9.65 8.04
C GLN A 143 -5.21 10.66 8.63
N ALA A 144 -5.23 11.86 8.10
CA ALA A 144 -6.23 12.91 8.39
C ALA A 144 -6.24 13.87 7.21
N PHE A 145 -7.23 13.78 6.32
CA PHE A 145 -7.26 14.56 5.09
C PHE A 145 -8.66 15.05 4.72
N ALA A 146 -8.69 16.17 4.01
CA ALA A 146 -9.81 16.61 3.21
C ALA A 146 -9.54 16.29 1.73
N GLU A 147 -10.58 15.96 0.98
CA GLU A 147 -10.52 15.62 -0.42
C GLU A 147 -11.56 16.41 -1.21
N LEU A 148 -11.15 16.97 -2.34
CA LEU A 148 -12.03 17.42 -3.41
C LEU A 148 -12.11 16.33 -4.45
N TYR A 149 -13.31 15.79 -4.69
CA TYR A 149 -13.52 14.68 -5.61
C TYR A 149 -14.58 15.03 -6.66
N PHE A 150 -14.21 14.89 -7.92
CA PHE A 150 -15.07 15.11 -9.09
C PHE A 150 -15.13 13.80 -9.88
N ALA A 151 -16.28 13.11 -9.84
CA ALA A 151 -16.44 11.79 -10.44
C ALA A 151 -16.23 11.78 -11.96
N GLU A 152 -16.58 12.87 -12.64
CA GLU A 152 -16.46 13.06 -14.08
C GLU A 152 -15.61 14.31 -14.39
N GLY A 153 -14.50 14.46 -13.66
CA GLY A 153 -13.64 15.65 -13.75
C GLY A 153 -12.78 15.71 -15.03
N LEU A 154 -12.56 14.57 -15.68
CA LEU A 154 -11.76 14.47 -16.89
C LEU A 154 -12.64 14.47 -18.15
N PRO A 155 -12.12 14.90 -19.32
CA PRO A 155 -12.86 14.90 -20.58
C PRO A 155 -13.36 13.51 -21.02
N ASP A 156 -12.69 12.45 -20.62
CA ASP A 156 -13.05 11.05 -20.87
C ASP A 156 -14.01 10.47 -19.82
N GLY A 157 -14.54 11.30 -18.91
CA GLY A 157 -15.45 10.91 -17.84
C GLY A 157 -14.75 10.31 -16.62
N GLY A 158 -13.41 10.35 -16.56
CA GLY A 158 -12.65 9.85 -15.41
C GLY A 158 -12.69 10.82 -14.21
N PRO A 159 -12.41 10.29 -12.98
CA PRO A 159 -12.43 11.11 -11.79
C PRO A 159 -11.15 11.96 -11.62
N ILE A 160 -11.31 13.08 -10.91
CA ILE A 160 -10.22 13.87 -10.35
C ILE A 160 -10.38 13.90 -8.84
N SER A 161 -9.30 13.61 -8.11
CA SER A 161 -9.20 13.73 -6.67
C SER A 161 -8.04 14.63 -6.28
N LEU A 162 -8.28 15.59 -5.39
CA LEU A 162 -7.24 16.40 -4.77
C LEU A 162 -7.37 16.28 -3.25
N ARG A 163 -6.39 15.66 -2.61
CA ARG A 163 -6.33 15.50 -1.16
C ARG A 163 -5.29 16.43 -0.54
N ALA A 164 -5.65 17.03 0.58
CA ALA A 164 -4.77 17.85 1.41
C ALA A 164 -4.82 17.34 2.85
N GLY A 165 -3.66 17.17 3.48
CA GLY A 165 -3.58 16.72 4.87
C GLY A 165 -2.48 15.68 5.09
N ARG A 166 -2.77 14.69 5.94
CA ARG A 166 -1.86 13.62 6.33
C ARG A 166 -2.26 12.30 5.68
N PHE A 167 -1.28 11.53 5.23
CA PHE A 167 -1.47 10.30 4.49
C PHE A 167 -0.52 9.19 4.95
N ALA A 168 -1.03 7.96 5.01
CA ALA A 168 -0.23 6.73 5.11
C ALA A 168 -0.58 5.87 3.90
N PHE A 169 0.25 5.88 2.87
CA PHE A 169 -0.01 5.21 1.59
C PHE A 169 1.23 4.56 1.01
N GLU A 170 1.05 3.81 -0.05
CA GLU A 170 2.09 3.08 -0.76
C GLU A 170 1.99 3.34 -2.25
N LEU A 171 3.13 3.46 -2.91
CA LEU A 171 3.23 3.64 -4.35
C LEU A 171 4.06 2.55 -5.00
N LEU A 172 3.75 2.27 -6.27
CA LEU A 172 4.49 1.33 -7.11
C LEU A 172 4.62 -0.04 -6.45
N ASP A 173 5.85 -0.48 -6.23
CA ASP A 173 6.18 -1.70 -5.51
C ASP A 173 6.52 -1.48 -4.02
N ARG A 174 6.15 -0.30 -3.48
CA ARG A 174 6.36 0.13 -2.08
C ARG A 174 7.81 0.11 -1.57
N ARG A 175 8.79 0.08 -2.46
CA ARG A 175 10.21 0.17 -2.06
C ARG A 175 10.68 1.59 -1.79
N LEU A 176 10.15 2.57 -2.53
CA LEU A 176 10.52 3.98 -2.38
C LEU A 176 9.55 4.75 -1.49
N VAL A 177 8.24 4.55 -1.68
CA VAL A 177 7.19 5.21 -0.91
C VAL A 177 6.27 4.15 -0.33
N ALA A 178 6.29 4.01 0.99
CA ALA A 178 5.51 2.99 1.69
C ALA A 178 5.13 3.40 3.10
N ARG A 179 3.92 2.99 3.52
CA ARG A 179 3.47 3.10 4.91
C ARG A 179 4.14 2.08 5.85
N ASN A 180 4.78 1.05 5.31
CA ASN A 180 5.50 0.00 6.02
C ASN A 180 4.60 -0.86 6.94
N GLU A 181 3.75 -1.68 6.34
CA GLU A 181 2.81 -2.55 7.05
C GLU A 181 3.47 -3.61 7.96
N TRP A 182 4.70 -4.03 7.66
CA TRP A 182 5.41 -4.99 8.50
C TRP A 182 5.77 -4.41 9.87
N ARG A 183 6.23 -3.17 9.93
CA ARG A 183 6.60 -2.49 11.17
C ARG A 183 5.39 -2.37 12.11
N ASN A 184 5.61 -2.14 13.40
CA ASN A 184 4.51 -1.87 14.32
C ASN A 184 3.96 -0.45 14.14
N THR A 185 4.82 0.48 13.76
CA THR A 185 4.47 1.88 13.42
C THR A 185 4.41 2.09 11.91
N SER A 186 3.74 3.14 11.45
CA SER A 186 3.59 3.49 10.04
C SER A 186 4.46 4.68 9.65
N ASN A 187 4.94 4.69 8.39
CA ASN A 187 5.46 5.91 7.79
C ASN A 187 4.28 6.75 7.31
N THR A 188 4.35 8.03 7.56
CA THR A 188 3.31 8.99 7.24
C THR A 188 3.89 10.21 6.53
N PHE A 189 3.05 10.88 5.76
CA PHE A 189 3.41 12.06 4.97
C PHE A 189 2.33 13.12 5.18
N GLN A 190 2.68 14.39 5.05
CA GLN A 190 1.68 15.46 4.99
C GLN A 190 1.89 16.34 3.75
N GLY A 191 0.82 16.92 3.22
CA GLY A 191 0.89 17.80 2.07
C GLY A 191 -0.28 17.63 1.11
N LEU A 192 0.03 17.58 -0.20
CA LEU A 192 -0.94 17.48 -1.28
C LEU A 192 -0.72 16.21 -2.10
N ARG A 193 -1.81 15.55 -2.46
CA ARG A 193 -1.85 14.40 -3.36
C ARG A 193 -2.97 14.60 -4.36
N ALA A 194 -2.66 14.60 -5.66
CA ALA A 194 -3.65 14.67 -6.72
C ALA A 194 -3.66 13.36 -7.50
N THR A 195 -4.86 12.85 -7.82
CA THR A 195 -5.06 11.64 -8.62
C THR A 195 -6.00 11.97 -9.77
N LEU A 196 -5.59 11.64 -10.99
CA LEU A 196 -6.37 11.79 -12.21
C LEU A 196 -6.62 10.39 -12.80
N GLY A 197 -7.88 10.06 -13.02
CA GLY A 197 -8.31 8.70 -13.37
C GLY A 197 -8.36 7.78 -12.15
N ASP A 198 -8.76 6.54 -12.38
CA ASP A 198 -8.84 5.49 -11.37
C ASP A 198 -8.45 4.11 -11.94
N ARG A 199 -8.75 3.03 -11.21
CA ARG A 199 -8.45 1.65 -11.63
C ARG A 199 -9.34 1.16 -12.79
N GLN A 200 -10.45 1.84 -13.09
CA GLN A 200 -11.35 1.50 -14.20
C GLN A 200 -10.89 2.14 -15.51
N GLN A 201 -10.05 3.18 -15.42
CA GLN A 201 -9.48 3.86 -16.57
C GLN A 201 -8.28 3.10 -17.14
N PRO A 202 -7.97 3.22 -18.45
CA PRO A 202 -6.78 2.64 -19.05
C PRO A 202 -5.49 3.31 -18.57
N TRP A 203 -5.58 4.42 -17.86
CA TRP A 203 -4.46 5.14 -17.28
C TRP A 203 -4.86 5.81 -15.95
N GLN A 204 -3.88 6.10 -15.12
CA GLN A 204 -4.04 6.88 -13.90
C GLN A 204 -2.75 7.66 -13.65
N VAL A 205 -2.88 8.93 -13.32
CA VAL A 205 -1.75 9.78 -12.93
C VAL A 205 -1.85 10.14 -11.47
N GLU A 206 -0.73 10.11 -10.78
CA GLU A 206 -0.61 10.55 -9.40
C GLU A 206 0.46 11.61 -9.28
N LEU A 207 0.14 12.73 -8.63
CA LEU A 207 1.04 13.86 -8.38
C LEU A 207 1.14 14.10 -6.88
N LEU A 208 2.36 14.34 -6.40
CA LEU A 208 2.67 14.45 -4.97
C LEU A 208 3.49 15.70 -4.67
N ALA A 209 3.15 16.36 -3.56
CA ALA A 209 3.97 17.36 -2.90
C ALA A 209 3.84 17.15 -1.39
N LEU A 210 4.78 16.39 -0.82
CA LEU A 210 4.65 15.82 0.52
C LEU A 210 5.89 16.07 1.38
N GLN A 211 5.68 16.21 2.67
CA GLN A 211 6.71 16.16 3.69
C GLN A 211 6.63 14.81 4.41
N PRO A 212 7.69 13.99 4.43
CA PRO A 212 7.77 12.85 5.33
C PRO A 212 7.67 13.29 6.80
N LEU A 213 6.98 12.52 7.62
CA LEU A 213 6.86 12.81 9.04
C LEU A 213 7.90 12.00 9.83
N GLU A 214 8.48 12.65 10.83
CA GLU A 214 9.30 12.00 11.85
C GLU A 214 8.38 11.42 12.92
N ARG A 215 8.54 10.11 13.14
CA ARG A 215 7.77 9.41 14.15
C ARG A 215 8.27 9.73 15.55
N ARG A 216 7.33 9.76 16.48
CA ARG A 216 7.59 9.95 17.89
C ARG A 216 6.97 8.82 18.70
N THR A 217 7.69 8.27 19.65
CA THR A 217 7.16 7.25 20.57
C THR A 217 5.98 7.77 21.36
N HIS A 218 6.07 9.01 21.81
CA HIS A 218 5.03 9.72 22.56
C HIS A 218 4.81 11.10 21.97
N GLY A 219 3.54 11.44 21.75
CA GLY A 219 3.13 12.70 21.11
C GLY A 219 3.02 12.55 19.59
N LEU A 220 2.45 13.56 18.94
CA LEU A 220 2.15 13.54 17.52
C LEU A 220 3.43 13.59 16.68
N ASP A 221 3.43 12.81 15.59
CA ASP A 221 4.46 12.85 14.55
C ASP A 221 4.52 14.25 13.93
N ARG A 222 5.71 14.68 13.56
CA ARG A 222 5.93 16.02 13.01
C ARG A 222 6.59 15.96 11.65
N ALA A 223 6.20 16.90 10.77
CA ALA A 223 6.92 17.11 9.55
C ALA A 223 8.35 17.57 9.87
N ASP A 224 9.29 16.97 9.20
CA ASP A 224 10.60 17.56 9.00
C ASP A 224 10.40 18.71 7.99
N GLY A 225 10.33 19.93 8.49
CA GLY A 225 9.96 21.12 7.70
C GLY A 225 10.86 21.37 6.51
N ASP A 226 12.06 20.82 6.55
CA ASP A 226 13.12 21.03 5.54
C ASP A 226 13.20 19.89 4.53
N ARG A 227 12.41 18.81 4.72
CA ARG A 227 12.38 17.66 3.82
C ARG A 227 11.09 17.61 3.01
N TRP A 228 11.21 17.57 1.68
CA TRP A 228 10.10 17.46 0.75
C TRP A 228 10.29 16.33 -0.24
N LEU A 229 9.23 15.62 -0.53
CA LEU A 229 9.11 14.64 -1.60
C LEU A 229 8.09 15.15 -2.63
N TYR A 230 8.57 15.49 -3.81
CA TYR A 230 7.72 15.72 -4.97
C TYR A 230 7.69 14.46 -5.83
N GLY A 231 6.57 14.19 -6.48
CA GLY A 231 6.46 12.99 -7.28
C GLY A 231 5.42 13.07 -8.37
N ALA A 232 5.66 12.31 -9.42
CA ALA A 232 4.69 12.01 -10.47
C ALA A 232 4.86 10.55 -10.89
N ASN A 233 3.76 9.80 -10.99
CA ASN A 233 3.74 8.49 -11.61
C ASN A 233 2.52 8.34 -12.51
N LEU A 234 2.68 7.55 -13.56
CA LEU A 234 1.64 7.17 -14.49
C LEU A 234 1.46 5.65 -14.43
N ASP A 235 0.25 5.20 -14.25
CA ASP A 235 -0.15 3.81 -14.50
C ASP A 235 -0.71 3.74 -15.93
N TRP A 236 0.00 3.08 -16.81
CA TRP A 236 -0.42 2.84 -18.19
C TRP A 236 -0.87 1.40 -18.38
N ARG A 237 -2.15 1.15 -18.65
CA ARG A 237 -2.79 -0.17 -18.63
C ARG A 237 -3.33 -0.67 -19.97
N PRO A 238 -3.27 0.06 -21.12
CA PRO A 238 -3.81 -0.45 -22.37
C PRO A 238 -3.22 -1.79 -22.82
N TRP A 239 -2.04 -2.13 -22.31
CA TRP A 239 -1.35 -3.42 -22.57
C TRP A 239 -1.37 -4.37 -21.37
N SER A 240 -2.29 -4.18 -20.42
CA SER A 240 -2.30 -4.89 -19.13
C SER A 240 -2.35 -6.42 -19.23
N ALA A 241 -2.79 -6.97 -20.36
CA ALA A 241 -2.70 -8.41 -20.64
C ALA A 241 -1.26 -8.95 -20.69
N VAL A 242 -0.28 -8.09 -21.00
CA VAL A 242 1.15 -8.44 -21.11
C VAL A 242 2.06 -7.49 -20.35
N ALA A 243 1.63 -6.25 -20.11
CA ALA A 243 2.40 -5.26 -19.38
C ALA A 243 1.49 -4.13 -18.83
N THR A 244 1.53 -3.87 -17.53
CA THR A 244 1.18 -2.59 -16.94
C THR A 244 2.48 -1.82 -16.76
N LEU A 245 2.55 -0.61 -17.33
CA LEU A 245 3.76 0.22 -17.26
C LEU A 245 3.54 1.34 -16.25
N GLN A 246 4.52 1.54 -15.38
CA GLN A 246 4.51 2.60 -14.36
C GLN A 246 5.81 3.42 -14.43
N PRO A 247 5.96 4.34 -15.42
CA PRO A 247 7.03 5.33 -15.36
C PRO A 247 6.78 6.29 -14.20
N TYR A 248 7.84 6.66 -13.49
CA TYR A 248 7.75 7.56 -12.36
C TYR A 248 8.96 8.47 -12.24
N TRP A 249 8.74 9.61 -11.58
CA TRP A 249 9.76 10.55 -11.17
C TRP A 249 9.49 11.00 -9.75
N PHE A 250 10.55 10.99 -8.92
CA PHE A 250 10.53 11.60 -7.60
C PHE A 250 11.68 12.59 -7.45
N LEU A 251 11.46 13.62 -6.66
CA LEU A 251 12.47 14.57 -6.22
C LEU A 251 12.42 14.66 -4.70
N LEU A 252 13.48 14.20 -4.05
CA LEU A 252 13.71 14.42 -2.63
C LEU A 252 14.56 15.68 -2.46
N THR A 253 14.07 16.65 -1.70
CA THR A 253 14.84 17.81 -1.24
C THR A 253 14.91 17.81 0.28
N GLN A 254 16.06 18.18 0.81
CA GLN A 254 16.28 18.37 2.23
C GLN A 254 17.29 19.51 2.43
N ALA A 255 16.99 20.48 3.27
CA ALA A 255 17.98 21.47 3.68
C ALA A 255 19.06 20.81 4.53
N GLY A 256 20.27 21.30 4.43
CA GLY A 256 21.35 20.85 5.32
C GLY A 256 21.19 21.41 6.72
N ASP A 257 21.59 20.65 7.71
CA ASP A 257 21.75 21.10 9.09
C ASP A 257 23.24 21.00 9.47
N PRO A 258 24.01 22.08 9.34
CA PRO A 258 25.43 22.10 9.70
C PRO A 258 25.69 21.79 11.18
N ALA A 259 24.72 22.10 12.07
CA ALA A 259 24.85 21.82 13.49
C ALA A 259 24.73 20.32 13.79
N ALA A 260 23.96 19.59 12.98
CA ALA A 260 23.84 18.13 13.04
C ALA A 260 24.85 17.40 12.12
N GLY A 261 25.72 18.12 11.41
CA GLY A 261 26.63 17.53 10.42
C GLY A 261 25.92 16.97 9.19
N GLN A 262 24.71 17.42 8.90
CA GLN A 262 23.91 16.92 7.77
C GLN A 262 24.04 17.86 6.57
N GLY A 263 24.48 17.29 5.43
CA GLY A 263 24.49 17.99 4.15
C GLY A 263 23.08 18.18 3.58
N SER A 264 22.90 19.18 2.72
CA SER A 264 21.66 19.32 1.95
C SER A 264 21.53 18.17 0.93
N ARG A 265 20.29 17.78 0.61
CA ARG A 265 20.01 16.75 -0.41
C ARG A 265 19.06 17.29 -1.47
N ARG A 266 19.40 17.01 -2.73
CA ARG A 266 18.52 17.20 -3.87
C ARG A 266 18.70 16.05 -4.85
N ILE A 267 17.86 15.02 -4.70
CA ILE A 267 18.01 13.76 -5.42
C ILE A 267 16.78 13.51 -6.30
N HIS A 268 17.00 13.43 -7.61
CA HIS A 268 16.01 12.98 -8.57
C HIS A 268 16.09 11.46 -8.69
N THR A 269 14.94 10.81 -8.67
CA THR A 269 14.76 9.37 -8.95
C THR A 269 13.88 9.24 -10.17
N LEU A 270 14.40 8.70 -11.26
CA LEU A 270 13.65 8.34 -12.46
C LEU A 270 13.54 6.82 -12.50
N GLY A 271 12.38 6.29 -12.78
CA GLY A 271 12.22 4.84 -12.84
C GLY A 271 11.08 4.37 -13.71
N LEU A 272 11.09 3.07 -13.93
CA LEU A 272 10.07 2.35 -14.66
C LEU A 272 9.80 1.02 -13.98
N ARG A 273 8.55 0.80 -13.59
CA ARG A 273 8.08 -0.53 -13.22
C ARG A 273 7.20 -1.09 -14.34
N SER A 274 7.34 -2.39 -14.58
CA SER A 274 6.47 -3.16 -15.46
C SER A 274 6.07 -4.46 -14.79
N TYR A 275 4.79 -4.79 -14.82
CA TYR A 275 4.30 -6.05 -14.29
C TYR A 275 3.09 -6.55 -15.08
N ALA A 276 2.88 -7.86 -15.07
CA ALA A 276 1.68 -8.48 -15.63
C ALA A 276 1.46 -9.89 -15.10
N THR A 277 0.23 -10.36 -15.28
CA THR A 277 -0.14 -11.78 -15.26
C THR A 277 -0.34 -12.24 -16.69
N LEU A 278 0.45 -13.23 -17.15
CA LEU A 278 0.54 -13.62 -18.56
C LEU A 278 -0.58 -14.59 -18.95
N GLY A 279 -1.78 -14.07 -19.17
CA GLY A 279 -2.94 -14.83 -19.59
C GLY A 279 -3.26 -16.00 -18.66
N THR A 280 -3.55 -17.17 -19.25
CA THR A 280 -3.86 -18.43 -18.52
C THR A 280 -2.61 -19.30 -18.24
N SER A 281 -1.43 -18.80 -18.57
CA SER A 281 -0.18 -19.58 -18.41
C SER A 281 0.21 -19.87 -16.96
N GLY A 282 -0.37 -19.14 -16.01
CA GLY A 282 0.03 -19.16 -14.61
C GLY A 282 1.26 -18.31 -14.31
N PHE A 283 2.01 -17.86 -15.31
CA PHE A 283 3.17 -16.99 -15.11
C PHE A 283 2.77 -15.55 -14.85
N ASP A 284 3.56 -14.87 -14.02
CA ASP A 284 3.51 -13.44 -13.75
C ASP A 284 4.93 -12.91 -13.57
N TYR A 285 5.10 -11.63 -13.81
CA TYR A 285 6.37 -10.95 -13.56
C TYR A 285 6.15 -9.56 -12.95
N ASP A 286 7.19 -9.06 -12.27
CA ASP A 286 7.26 -7.71 -11.72
C ASP A 286 8.72 -7.22 -11.77
N VAL A 287 8.97 -6.19 -12.56
CA VAL A 287 10.29 -5.62 -12.76
C VAL A 287 10.23 -4.13 -12.46
N ASN A 288 11.12 -3.64 -11.59
CA ASN A 288 11.25 -2.23 -11.29
C ASN A 288 12.71 -1.79 -11.37
N THR A 289 12.97 -0.67 -12.03
CA THR A 289 14.29 -0.05 -12.13
C THR A 289 14.23 1.40 -11.72
N ALA A 290 15.26 1.87 -11.02
CA ALA A 290 15.36 3.24 -10.53
C ALA A 290 16.78 3.77 -10.75
N TRP A 291 16.89 4.96 -11.31
CA TRP A 291 18.14 5.73 -11.45
C TRP A 291 18.04 6.98 -10.61
N GLN A 292 19.06 7.22 -9.81
CA GLN A 292 19.15 8.41 -8.99
C GLN A 292 20.30 9.30 -9.48
N THR A 293 20.03 10.60 -9.47
CA THR A 293 21.03 11.65 -9.76
C THR A 293 20.73 12.89 -8.95
N GLY A 294 21.76 13.60 -8.53
CA GLY A 294 21.59 14.82 -7.73
C GLY A 294 22.83 15.14 -6.92
N ASN A 295 22.60 15.76 -5.77
CA ASN A 295 23.64 16.16 -4.84
C ASN A 295 23.27 15.75 -3.42
N GLU A 296 24.27 15.34 -2.65
CA GLU A 296 24.23 15.14 -1.21
C GLU A 296 25.42 15.88 -0.59
N GLY A 297 25.14 16.93 0.20
CA GLY A 297 26.18 17.84 0.63
C GLY A 297 26.95 18.45 -0.57
N PRO A 298 28.29 18.49 -0.53
CA PRO A 298 29.11 18.93 -1.64
C PRO A 298 29.28 17.89 -2.75
N GLY A 299 28.89 16.63 -2.52
CA GLY A 299 29.10 15.52 -3.43
C GLY A 299 28.00 15.35 -4.47
N ASN A 300 28.36 14.71 -5.60
CA ASN A 300 27.40 14.28 -6.61
C ASN A 300 26.85 12.91 -6.22
N HIS A 301 25.53 12.78 -6.20
CA HIS A 301 24.85 11.50 -5.98
C HIS A 301 24.50 10.83 -7.31
N ARG A 302 24.94 9.59 -7.50
CA ARG A 302 24.57 8.73 -8.64
C ARG A 302 24.39 7.29 -8.18
N ALA A 303 23.20 6.76 -8.36
CA ALA A 303 22.90 5.39 -7.97
C ALA A 303 21.91 4.72 -8.96
N PHE A 304 21.95 3.40 -8.99
CA PHE A 304 21.01 2.57 -9.74
C PHE A 304 20.52 1.45 -8.83
N ALA A 305 19.22 1.12 -8.95
CA ALA A 305 18.65 -0.07 -8.35
C ALA A 305 17.71 -0.76 -9.33
N GLY A 306 17.70 -2.07 -9.30
CA GLY A 306 16.81 -2.89 -10.10
C GLY A 306 16.32 -4.10 -9.31
N VAL A 307 15.06 -4.46 -9.53
CA VAL A 307 14.43 -5.65 -8.97
C VAL A 307 13.67 -6.33 -10.08
N ALA A 308 13.81 -7.64 -10.20
CA ALA A 308 13.05 -8.48 -11.12
C ALA A 308 12.52 -9.70 -10.38
N GLU A 309 11.23 -9.94 -10.48
CA GLU A 309 10.57 -11.15 -9.97
C GLU A 309 9.85 -11.86 -11.10
N LEU A 310 9.99 -13.19 -11.16
CA LEU A 310 9.22 -14.07 -12.01
C LEU A 310 8.52 -15.09 -11.13
N GLY A 311 7.21 -15.24 -11.30
CA GLY A 311 6.39 -16.17 -10.55
C GLY A 311 5.59 -17.09 -11.43
N HIS A 312 5.21 -18.25 -10.88
CA HIS A 312 4.28 -19.18 -11.50
C HIS A 312 3.28 -19.69 -10.47
N THR A 313 1.99 -19.52 -10.77
CA THR A 313 0.89 -20.06 -9.97
C THR A 313 0.39 -21.36 -10.58
N PHE A 314 0.45 -22.44 -9.84
CA PHE A 314 0.04 -23.76 -10.30
C PHE A 314 -1.49 -23.91 -10.27
N ALA A 315 -2.04 -24.51 -11.34
CA ALA A 315 -3.46 -24.82 -11.43
C ALA A 315 -3.83 -26.02 -10.55
N SER A 316 -3.99 -25.79 -9.26
CA SER A 316 -4.41 -26.79 -8.27
C SER A 316 -5.43 -26.17 -7.31
N ALA A 317 -6.08 -26.99 -6.48
CA ALA A 317 -7.06 -26.50 -5.50
C ALA A 317 -6.50 -25.42 -4.55
N TRP A 318 -5.21 -25.47 -4.24
CA TRP A 318 -4.54 -24.50 -3.35
C TRP A 318 -3.84 -23.36 -4.08
N GLN A 319 -3.76 -23.43 -5.41
CA GLN A 319 -3.10 -22.44 -6.26
C GLN A 319 -1.75 -21.94 -5.69
N PRO A 320 -0.82 -22.84 -5.31
CA PRO A 320 0.45 -22.39 -4.77
C PRO A 320 1.23 -21.60 -5.82
N ARG A 321 1.87 -20.51 -5.40
CA ARG A 321 2.75 -19.71 -6.24
C ARG A 321 4.20 -19.89 -5.82
N LEU A 322 5.06 -20.23 -6.78
CA LEU A 322 6.51 -20.21 -6.62
C LEU A 322 7.07 -19.01 -7.37
N SER A 323 8.00 -18.28 -6.77
CA SER A 323 8.67 -17.17 -7.43
C SER A 323 10.15 -17.11 -7.11
N ALA A 324 10.91 -16.52 -8.03
CA ALA A 324 12.30 -16.13 -7.83
C ALA A 324 12.43 -14.62 -8.01
N GLN A 325 13.19 -13.96 -7.13
CA GLN A 325 13.44 -12.54 -7.18
C GLN A 325 14.94 -12.27 -7.20
N TYR A 326 15.35 -11.35 -8.07
CA TYR A 326 16.71 -10.81 -8.11
C TYR A 326 16.67 -9.32 -7.78
N VAL A 327 17.58 -8.89 -6.92
CA VAL A 327 17.72 -7.48 -6.50
C VAL A 327 19.16 -7.05 -6.70
N TYR A 328 19.35 -5.90 -7.32
CA TYR A 328 20.64 -5.29 -7.51
C TYR A 328 20.59 -3.80 -7.17
N ALA A 329 21.60 -3.29 -6.45
CA ALA A 329 21.76 -1.87 -6.17
C ALA A 329 23.26 -1.52 -6.15
N THR A 330 23.63 -0.42 -6.79
CA THR A 330 25.03 0.03 -6.84
C THR A 330 25.46 0.73 -5.56
N GLY A 331 24.52 1.31 -4.80
CA GLY A 331 24.85 2.38 -3.87
C GLY A 331 25.31 3.65 -4.59
N ASP A 332 25.80 4.64 -3.83
CA ASP A 332 26.47 5.79 -4.39
C ASP A 332 27.94 5.44 -4.71
N ALA A 333 28.42 5.91 -5.84
CA ALA A 333 29.79 5.65 -6.29
C ALA A 333 30.86 6.46 -5.53
N ASP A 334 30.46 7.54 -4.85
CA ASP A 334 31.33 8.42 -4.09
C ASP A 334 30.74 8.74 -2.70
N PRO A 335 30.70 7.74 -1.79
CA PRO A 335 30.11 7.91 -0.46
C PRO A 335 30.91 8.90 0.43
N ASP A 336 32.18 9.13 0.14
CA ASP A 336 33.04 9.99 0.95
C ASP A 336 32.84 11.48 0.63
N ALA A 337 32.22 11.80 -0.51
CA ALA A 337 31.90 13.19 -0.88
C ALA A 337 30.73 13.78 -0.07
N ALA A 338 30.06 12.97 0.70
CA ALA A 338 28.93 13.36 1.57
C ALA A 338 29.34 13.59 3.04
N GLY A 339 30.66 13.63 3.35
CA GLY A 339 31.26 13.75 4.68
C GLY A 339 30.97 15.04 5.43
#